data_8c1c9eab21f022a283494f80d856bddd
#
_entry.id   8c1c9eab21f022a283494f80d856bddd
#
_cell.length_a   1.000
_cell.length_b   1.000
_cell.length_c   1.000
_cell.angle_alpha   90.00
_cell.angle_beta   90.00
_cell.angle_gamma   90.00
#
_symmetry.space_group_name_H-M   'P 1'
#
loop_
_entity.id
_entity.type
_entity.pdbx_description
1 polymer ?
#
loop_
_entity_poly.entity_id
_entity_poly.type
_entity_poly.pdbx_seq_one_letter_code
_entity_poly.pdbx_strand_id
1 'polypeptide(L)'
;ELYAMRDRIRSRGVPVMGPIDHGFCKSMYFGGPENLVLEVSTSYAGINEEQWIDPEVAKLVGMSDDEVARYKAPKRYVNDTGTAIPQPPLDAGKPMYTNMNDEFAGTFSLPDDVVYEEISHTEPPVKIASAG
;
A
#
# COMPACT_ATOMS: atom_id res chain seq x y z
N GLU A 1 1.94 -12.63 -3.99
CA GLU A 1 2.73 -11.67 -4.79
C GLU A 1 3.20 -10.49 -3.93
N LEU A 2 2.31 -9.81 -3.15
CA LEU A 2 2.68 -8.65 -2.35
C LEU A 2 3.77 -8.96 -1.30
N TYR A 3 3.60 -10.04 -0.53
CA TYR A 3 4.61 -10.49 0.44
C TYR A 3 5.97 -10.79 -0.19
N ALA A 4 5.98 -11.40 -1.36
CA ALA A 4 7.22 -11.66 -2.08
C ALA A 4 7.90 -10.37 -2.58
N MET A 5 7.11 -9.36 -2.95
CA MET A 5 7.65 -8.05 -3.29
C MET A 5 8.22 -7.34 -2.06
N ARG A 6 7.54 -7.40 -0.91
CA ARG A 6 8.07 -6.92 0.38
C ARG A 6 9.44 -7.53 0.67
N ASP A 7 9.51 -8.84 0.61
CA ASP A 7 10.72 -9.58 0.93
C ASP A 7 11.87 -9.23 -0.04
N ARG A 8 11.54 -9.04 -1.32
CA ARG A 8 12.51 -8.59 -2.33
C ARG A 8 13.05 -7.19 -2.04
N ILE A 9 12.19 -6.27 -1.62
CA ILE A 9 12.62 -4.90 -1.28
C ILE A 9 13.49 -4.94 -0.01
N ARG A 10 13.05 -5.67 1.02
CA ARG A 10 13.80 -5.86 2.28
C ARG A 10 15.17 -6.50 2.05
N SER A 11 15.27 -7.47 1.14
CA SER A 11 16.55 -8.12 0.80
C SER A 11 17.58 -7.16 0.21
N ARG A 12 17.13 -6.01 -0.29
CA ARG A 12 17.98 -4.93 -0.78
C ARG A 12 18.29 -3.87 0.27
N GLY A 13 17.90 -4.11 1.52
CA GLY A 13 18.15 -3.22 2.65
C GLY A 13 17.23 -1.99 2.69
N VAL A 14 16.06 -2.04 2.03
CA VAL A 14 15.06 -0.97 2.10
C VAL A 14 13.97 -1.39 3.09
N PRO A 15 13.72 -0.63 4.17
CA PRO A 15 12.62 -0.89 5.09
C PRO A 15 11.26 -0.78 4.39
N VAL A 16 10.34 -1.68 4.74
CA VAL A 16 8.99 -1.72 4.18
C VAL A 16 7.98 -1.85 5.31
N MET A 17 7.02 -0.94 5.36
CA MET A 17 5.87 -0.98 6.26
C MET A 17 4.71 -1.74 5.59
N GLY A 18 4.06 -2.60 6.33
CA GLY A 18 2.91 -3.39 5.87
C GLY A 18 3.23 -4.86 5.60
N PRO A 19 2.26 -5.62 5.09
CA PRO A 19 1.05 -5.10 4.43
C PRO A 19 0.02 -4.50 5.40
N ILE A 20 -0.72 -3.52 4.90
CA ILE A 20 -1.90 -2.92 5.53
C ILE A 20 -3.12 -3.30 4.70
N ASP A 21 -4.21 -3.69 5.35
CA ASP A 21 -5.46 -4.06 4.68
C ASP A 21 -6.42 -2.87 4.63
N HIS A 22 -6.89 -2.53 3.42
CA HIS A 22 -7.83 -1.44 3.16
C HIS A 22 -9.23 -1.94 2.78
N GLY A 23 -9.54 -3.23 3.05
CA GLY A 23 -10.86 -3.81 2.80
C GLY A 23 -11.08 -4.32 1.36
N PHE A 24 -10.37 -3.79 0.37
CA PHE A 24 -10.41 -4.23 -1.04
C PHE A 24 -9.01 -4.51 -1.60
N CYS A 25 -7.98 -3.95 -0.99
CA CYS A 25 -6.60 -4.18 -1.35
C CYS A 25 -5.72 -4.28 -0.11
N LYS A 26 -4.53 -4.86 -0.27
CA LYS A 26 -3.46 -4.81 0.71
C LYS A 26 -2.31 -4.01 0.12
N SER A 27 -1.77 -3.10 0.91
CA SER A 27 -0.74 -2.16 0.51
C SER A 27 0.50 -2.30 1.36
N MET A 28 1.66 -1.99 0.79
CA MET A 28 2.90 -1.79 1.51
C MET A 28 3.57 -0.51 1.06
N TYR A 29 4.28 0.12 1.98
CA TYR A 29 4.87 1.45 1.80
C TYR A 29 6.37 1.40 2.06
N PHE A 30 7.15 2.15 1.28
CA PHE A 30 8.60 2.22 1.44
C PHE A 30 9.16 3.52 0.87
N GLY A 31 10.36 3.89 1.30
CA GLY A 31 11.08 5.06 0.80
C GLY A 31 11.65 4.81 -0.58
N GLY A 32 11.41 5.74 -1.49
CA GLY A 32 12.02 5.82 -2.81
C GLY A 32 13.13 6.86 -2.89
N PRO A 33 13.69 7.08 -4.10
CA PRO A 33 14.62 8.17 -4.35
C PRO A 33 14.02 9.53 -3.98
N GLU A 34 14.86 10.48 -3.61
CA GLU A 34 14.43 11.85 -3.25
C GLU A 34 13.40 11.92 -2.13
N ASN A 35 13.41 10.94 -1.23
CA ASN A 35 12.45 10.83 -0.11
C ASN A 35 10.98 10.70 -0.53
N LEU A 36 10.73 10.19 -1.72
CA LEU A 36 9.37 9.86 -2.15
C LEU A 36 8.82 8.68 -1.35
N VAL A 37 7.57 8.79 -0.95
CA VAL A 37 6.81 7.66 -0.41
C VAL A 37 6.28 6.85 -1.58
N LEU A 38 6.66 5.58 -1.65
CA LEU A 38 6.19 4.64 -2.67
C LEU A 38 5.27 3.61 -2.04
N GLU A 39 4.23 3.24 -2.78
CA GLU A 39 3.28 2.22 -2.40
C GLU A 39 3.19 1.13 -3.47
N VAL A 40 3.07 -0.11 -3.03
CA VAL A 40 2.68 -1.24 -3.88
C VAL A 40 1.47 -1.91 -3.27
N SER A 41 0.42 -2.06 -4.08
CA SER A 41 -0.85 -2.64 -3.65
C SER A 41 -1.23 -3.84 -4.50
N THR A 42 -2.07 -4.72 -3.93
CA THR A 42 -2.73 -5.81 -4.65
C THR A 42 -4.19 -5.91 -4.21
N SER A 43 -5.11 -5.82 -5.18
CA SER A 43 -6.52 -6.07 -4.92
C SER A 43 -6.80 -7.55 -4.73
N TYR A 44 -7.64 -7.87 -3.76
CA TYR A 44 -8.11 -9.23 -3.48
C TYR A 44 -9.65 -9.35 -3.53
N ALA A 45 -10.34 -8.22 -3.56
CA ALA A 45 -11.79 -8.14 -3.67
C ALA A 45 -12.20 -7.19 -4.79
N GLY A 46 -13.41 -7.37 -5.28
CA GLY A 46 -14.03 -6.42 -6.20
C GLY A 46 -14.29 -5.09 -5.49
N ILE A 47 -14.05 -4.00 -6.20
CA ILE A 47 -14.35 -2.66 -5.72
C ILE A 47 -15.76 -2.30 -6.18
N ASN A 48 -16.61 -1.84 -5.27
CA ASN A 48 -17.78 -1.09 -5.65
C ASN A 48 -17.35 0.36 -5.91
N GLU A 49 -17.34 0.77 -7.17
CA GLU A 49 -16.86 2.08 -7.61
C GLU A 49 -17.57 3.25 -6.92
N GLU A 50 -18.86 3.09 -6.59
CA GLU A 50 -19.63 4.10 -5.89
C GLU A 50 -19.19 4.31 -4.43
N GLN A 51 -18.52 3.32 -3.84
CA GLN A 51 -18.05 3.39 -2.45
C GLN A 51 -16.57 3.78 -2.32
N TRP A 52 -15.73 3.37 -3.27
CA TRP A 52 -14.27 3.42 -3.14
C TRP A 52 -13.58 4.39 -4.08
N ILE A 53 -14.22 4.78 -5.18
CA ILE A 53 -13.69 5.79 -6.09
C ILE A 53 -14.53 7.05 -5.93
N ASP A 54 -13.91 8.11 -5.41
CA ASP A 54 -14.52 9.42 -5.36
C ASP A 54 -14.37 10.10 -6.73
N PRO A 55 -15.48 10.28 -7.49
CA PRO A 55 -15.42 10.86 -8.82
C PRO A 55 -15.00 12.35 -8.79
N GLU A 56 -15.25 13.06 -7.70
CA GLU A 56 -14.82 14.45 -7.55
C GLU A 56 -13.31 14.53 -7.42
N VAL A 57 -12.70 13.64 -6.62
CA VAL A 57 -11.26 13.57 -6.46
C VAL A 57 -10.58 13.15 -7.77
N ALA A 58 -11.08 12.13 -8.46
CA ALA A 58 -10.56 11.72 -9.77
C ALA A 58 -10.55 12.88 -10.77
N LYS A 59 -11.63 13.65 -10.81
CA LYS A 59 -11.76 14.85 -11.66
C LYS A 59 -10.82 15.98 -11.24
N LEU A 60 -10.66 16.22 -9.94
CA LEU A 60 -9.76 17.25 -9.41
C LEU A 60 -8.29 16.99 -9.78
N VAL A 61 -7.85 15.74 -9.81
CA VAL A 61 -6.50 15.38 -10.24
C VAL A 61 -6.35 15.25 -11.75
N GLY A 62 -7.40 15.56 -12.51
CA GLY A 62 -7.37 15.62 -13.98
C GLY A 62 -7.36 14.27 -14.69
N MET A 63 -7.77 13.20 -14.02
CA MET A 63 -7.87 11.87 -14.65
C MET A 63 -9.05 11.80 -15.61
N SER A 64 -8.82 11.30 -16.81
CA SER A 64 -9.87 10.95 -17.78
C SER A 64 -10.46 9.56 -17.49
N ASP A 65 -11.68 9.31 -17.96
CA ASP A 65 -12.35 8.02 -17.84
C ASP A 65 -11.53 6.88 -18.48
N ASP A 66 -10.87 7.16 -19.61
CA ASP A 66 -10.00 6.20 -20.30
C ASP A 66 -8.76 5.84 -19.46
N GLU A 67 -8.19 6.79 -18.75
CA GLU A 67 -7.08 6.55 -17.83
C GLU A 67 -7.51 5.71 -16.65
N VAL A 68 -8.65 6.01 -16.04
CA VAL A 68 -9.23 5.21 -14.97
C VAL A 68 -9.45 3.77 -15.44
N ALA A 69 -10.05 3.55 -16.61
CA ALA A 69 -10.28 2.23 -17.17
C ALA A 69 -8.97 1.45 -17.43
N ARG A 70 -7.94 2.11 -17.94
CA ARG A 70 -6.63 1.51 -18.18
C ARG A 70 -5.95 1.07 -16.89
N TYR A 71 -6.05 1.85 -15.83
CA TYR A 71 -5.46 1.52 -14.52
C TYR A 71 -6.19 0.41 -13.78
N LYS A 72 -7.47 0.17 -14.10
CA LYS A 72 -8.26 -0.95 -13.54
C LYS A 72 -7.84 -2.34 -14.06
N ALA A 73 -7.12 -2.43 -15.17
CA ALA A 73 -6.73 -3.69 -15.81
C ALA A 73 -5.21 -3.87 -15.94
N PRO A 74 -4.41 -3.85 -14.84
CA PRO A 74 -2.97 -4.02 -14.91
C PRO A 74 -2.59 -5.47 -15.27
N LYS A 75 -1.47 -5.64 -15.99
CA LYS A 75 -0.91 -6.97 -16.25
C LYS A 75 -0.45 -7.63 -14.94
N ARG A 76 -0.86 -8.87 -14.72
CA ARG A 76 -0.43 -9.65 -13.56
C ARG A 76 1.08 -9.87 -13.54
N TYR A 77 1.69 -9.56 -12.41
CA TYR A 77 3.10 -9.92 -12.14
C TYR A 77 3.15 -11.25 -11.40
N VAL A 78 3.92 -12.21 -11.91
CA VAL A 78 4.17 -13.50 -11.26
C VAL A 78 5.51 -13.41 -10.53
N ASN A 79 5.50 -13.71 -9.24
CA ASN A 79 6.71 -13.76 -8.42
C ASN A 79 6.75 -15.09 -7.65
N ASP A 80 7.87 -15.78 -7.70
CA ASP A 80 8.10 -17.15 -7.21
C ASP A 80 9.11 -17.20 -6.06
N THR A 81 9.08 -16.26 -5.14
CA THR A 81 9.99 -16.30 -3.99
C THR A 81 9.39 -17.03 -2.79
N GLY A 82 10.22 -17.81 -2.09
CA GLY A 82 9.78 -18.74 -1.08
C GLY A 82 9.64 -18.19 0.33
N THR A 83 10.62 -17.49 0.90
CA THR A 83 10.68 -17.22 2.34
C THR A 83 10.54 -15.72 2.64
N ALA A 84 9.76 -15.40 3.68
CA ALA A 84 9.65 -14.03 4.19
C ALA A 84 11.04 -13.50 4.60
N ILE A 85 11.33 -12.27 4.20
CA ILE A 85 12.58 -11.59 4.53
C ILE A 85 12.30 -10.63 5.69
N PRO A 86 13.06 -10.73 6.80
CA PRO A 86 12.86 -9.86 7.95
C PRO A 86 13.13 -8.39 7.59
N GLN A 87 12.51 -7.48 8.33
CA GLN A 87 12.76 -6.06 8.21
C GLN A 87 14.26 -5.77 8.44
N PRO A 88 14.95 -5.08 7.52
CA PRO A 88 16.34 -4.70 7.74
C PRO A 88 16.43 -3.62 8.82
N PRO A 89 17.59 -3.50 9.51
CA PRO A 89 17.83 -2.36 10.38
C PRO A 89 17.66 -1.03 9.64
N LEU A 90 17.14 -0.03 10.33
CA LEU A 90 17.03 1.33 9.77
C LEU A 90 18.44 1.87 9.46
N ASP A 91 18.64 2.32 8.25
CA ASP A 91 19.90 2.87 7.74
C ASP A 91 19.62 4.20 7.05
N ALA A 92 20.09 5.29 7.62
CA ALA A 92 19.89 6.65 7.08
C ALA A 92 20.51 6.84 5.68
N GLY A 93 21.43 5.95 5.25
CA GLY A 93 21.99 5.95 3.91
C GLY A 93 21.13 5.24 2.85
N LYS A 94 19.98 4.68 3.26
CA LYS A 94 19.03 3.99 2.40
C LYS A 94 17.74 4.79 2.22
N PRO A 95 17.03 4.62 1.10
CA PRO A 95 15.71 5.22 0.94
C PRO A 95 14.78 4.79 2.08
N MET A 96 14.23 5.76 2.79
CA MET A 96 13.27 5.56 3.87
C MET A 96 12.37 6.79 3.99
N TYR A 97 11.28 6.66 4.74
CA TYR A 97 10.42 7.79 5.01
C TYR A 97 11.15 8.84 5.86
N THR A 98 11.37 10.02 5.32
CA THR A 98 12.03 11.12 6.03
C THR A 98 11.07 12.25 6.42
N ASN A 99 9.88 12.30 5.82
CA ASN A 99 8.87 13.34 6.05
C ASN A 99 7.78 12.91 7.05
N MET A 100 7.98 11.78 7.71
CA MET A 100 7.04 11.31 8.72
C MET A 100 7.32 11.95 10.06
N ASN A 101 6.24 12.27 10.79
CA ASN A 101 6.35 12.59 12.21
C ASN A 101 6.91 11.37 12.97
N ASP A 102 7.42 11.60 14.16
CA ASP A 102 8.07 10.57 14.99
C ASP A 102 7.15 9.37 15.27
N GLU A 103 5.83 9.60 15.35
CA GLU A 103 4.81 8.58 15.55
C GLU A 103 4.77 7.57 14.40
N PHE A 104 4.81 8.05 13.16
CA PHE A 104 4.79 7.19 11.98
C PHE A 104 6.14 6.49 11.75
N ALA A 105 7.25 7.14 12.07
CA ALA A 105 8.57 6.53 12.00
C ALA A 105 8.68 5.32 12.95
N GLY A 106 7.99 5.36 14.09
CA GLY A 106 7.89 4.25 15.04
C GLY A 106 7.27 2.98 14.45
N THR A 107 6.39 3.08 13.45
CA THR A 107 5.72 1.91 12.85
C THR A 107 6.68 0.97 12.13
N PHE A 108 7.83 1.46 11.65
CA PHE A 108 8.86 0.62 11.02
C PHE A 108 9.57 -0.32 12.01
N SER A 109 9.50 -0.05 13.30
CA SER A 109 10.06 -0.90 14.35
C SER A 109 9.05 -1.88 14.94
N LEU A 110 7.77 -1.78 14.57
CA LEU A 110 6.74 -2.72 15.00
C LEU A 110 6.79 -4.03 14.18
N PRO A 111 6.39 -5.16 14.78
CA PRO A 111 6.15 -6.40 14.05
C PRO A 111 5.08 -6.23 12.96
N ASP A 112 5.20 -6.99 11.87
CA ASP A 112 4.29 -6.87 10.72
C ASP A 112 2.82 -7.19 11.06
N ASP A 113 2.58 -8.12 11.99
CA ASP A 113 1.25 -8.48 12.50
C ASP A 113 0.63 -7.34 13.29
N VAL A 114 1.40 -6.67 14.12
CA VAL A 114 0.94 -5.49 14.88
C VAL A 114 0.58 -4.34 13.92
N VAL A 115 1.43 -4.05 12.93
CA VAL A 115 1.13 -3.03 11.91
C VAL A 115 -0.16 -3.38 11.16
N TYR A 116 -0.35 -4.66 10.82
CA TYR A 116 -1.54 -5.11 10.12
C TYR A 116 -2.82 -4.93 10.97
N GLU A 117 -2.79 -5.29 12.25
CA GLU A 117 -3.95 -5.21 13.14
C GLU A 117 -4.33 -3.77 13.49
N GLU A 118 -3.33 -2.91 13.76
CA GLU A 118 -3.59 -1.56 14.27
C GLU A 118 -3.90 -0.52 13.16
N ILE A 119 -3.39 -0.73 11.94
CA ILE A 119 -3.49 0.27 10.87
C ILE A 119 -4.48 -0.12 9.77
N SER A 120 -4.94 -1.38 9.74
CA SER A 120 -5.89 -1.80 8.69
C SER A 120 -7.27 -1.18 8.90
N HIS A 121 -7.82 -0.61 7.81
CA HIS A 121 -9.17 -0.06 7.73
C HIS A 121 -9.92 -0.75 6.60
N THR A 122 -10.86 -1.64 6.95
CA THR A 122 -11.56 -2.49 5.99
C THR A 122 -12.91 -1.93 5.54
N GLU A 123 -13.39 -0.87 6.18
CA GLU A 123 -14.64 -0.21 5.83
C GLU A 123 -14.45 0.80 4.69
N PRO A 124 -15.35 0.84 3.69
CA PRO A 124 -15.28 1.84 2.63
C PRO A 124 -15.50 3.25 3.20
N PRO A 125 -14.82 4.28 2.64
CA PRO A 125 -14.92 5.66 3.12
C PRO A 125 -16.33 6.26 2.88
N VAL A 126 -17.03 5.79 1.86
CA VAL A 126 -18.40 6.23 1.54
C VAL A 126 -19.39 5.13 1.93
N LYS A 127 -20.28 5.42 2.86
CA LYS A 127 -21.36 4.52 3.24
C LYS A 127 -22.57 4.77 2.34
N ILE A 128 -22.87 3.84 1.44
CA ILE A 128 -24.13 3.87 0.66
C ILE A 128 -25.26 3.42 1.60
N ALA A 129 -26.29 4.24 1.72
CA ALA A 129 -27.49 3.84 2.45
C ALA A 129 -28.02 2.54 1.83
N SER A 130 -28.13 1.49 2.64
CA SER A 130 -28.77 0.25 2.21
C SER A 130 -30.17 0.59 1.71
N ALA A 131 -30.45 0.30 0.43
CA ALA A 131 -31.80 0.36 -0.10
C ALA A 131 -32.67 -0.61 0.75
N GLY A 132 -33.55 -0.03 1.58
CA GLY A 132 -34.47 -0.77 2.42
C GLY A 132 -35.55 -1.51 1.60
#